data_7ff521097704ae7a779b2b6512d73938
#
_entry.id   7ff521097704ae7a779b2b6512d73938
#
_cell.length_a   1.000
_cell.length_b   1.000
_cell.length_c   1.000
_cell.angle_alpha   90.00
_cell.angle_beta   90.00
_cell.angle_gamma   90.00
#
_symmetry.space_group_name_H-M   'P 1'
#
loop_
_entity.id
_entity.type
_entity.pdbx_description
1 polymer ?
#
loop_
_entity_poly.entity_id
_entity_poly.type
_entity_poly.pdbx_seq_one_letter_code
_entity_poly.pdbx_strand_id
1 'polypeptide(L)' 'MRKTREQIEYQLSIKRNRLELYLKREAEMLDGGVQSYGIGSRNLARYNTDLGSIRAAIKQLEADIISIHAL' A
#
# COMPACT_ATOMS: atom_id res chain seq x y z
N MET A 1 -10.25 -7.65 -25.60
CA MET A 1 -10.02 -6.29 -26.09
C MET A 1 -8.76 -5.71 -25.46
N ARG A 2 -7.85 -5.20 -26.27
CA ARG A 2 -6.63 -4.59 -25.74
C ARG A 2 -6.94 -3.21 -25.18
N LYS A 3 -6.34 -2.87 -24.06
CA LYS A 3 -6.42 -1.53 -23.50
C LYS A 3 -5.60 -0.57 -24.35
N THR A 4 -6.09 0.64 -24.50
CA THR A 4 -5.32 1.68 -25.20
C THR A 4 -4.16 2.13 -24.31
N ARG A 5 -3.17 2.78 -24.92
CA ARG A 5 -2.03 3.33 -24.20
C ARG A 5 -2.48 4.33 -23.11
N GLU A 6 -3.47 5.16 -23.44
CA GLU A 6 -4.02 6.12 -22.48
C GLU A 6 -4.67 5.44 -21.28
N GLN A 7 -5.40 4.34 -21.52
CA GLN A 7 -6.03 3.57 -20.45
C GLN A 7 -4.96 2.93 -19.55
N ILE A 8 -3.90 2.40 -20.15
CA ILE A 8 -2.80 1.80 -19.42
C ILE A 8 -2.09 2.85 -18.57
N GLU A 9 -1.77 3.99 -19.13
CA GLU A 9 -1.12 5.09 -18.40
C GLU A 9 -1.98 5.60 -17.26
N TYR A 10 -3.29 5.71 -17.49
CA TYR A 10 -4.23 6.13 -16.46
C TYR A 10 -4.26 5.14 -15.29
N GLN A 11 -4.32 3.83 -15.58
CA GLN A 11 -4.31 2.80 -14.55
C GLN A 11 -3.01 2.78 -13.77
N LEU A 12 -1.88 2.96 -14.45
CA LEU A 12 -0.58 3.06 -13.80
C LEU A 12 -0.54 4.26 -12.86
N SER A 13 -1.05 5.39 -13.29
CA SER A 13 -1.10 6.61 -12.48
C SER A 13 -1.89 6.38 -11.18
N ILE A 14 -3.08 5.77 -11.29
CA ILE A 14 -3.91 5.45 -10.12
C ILE A 14 -3.18 4.51 -9.17
N LYS A 15 -2.60 3.44 -9.70
CA LYS A 15 -1.91 2.44 -8.88
C LYS A 15 -0.68 3.02 -8.19
N ARG A 16 0.09 3.84 -8.89
CA ARG A 16 1.26 4.51 -8.31
C ARG A 16 0.86 5.50 -7.21
N ASN A 17 -0.21 6.25 -7.42
CA ASN A 17 -0.69 7.18 -6.40
C ASN A 17 -1.13 6.44 -5.13
N ARG A 18 -1.84 5.33 -5.29
CA ARG A 18 -2.25 4.50 -4.16
C ARG A 18 -1.04 3.90 -3.45
N LEU A 19 -0.08 3.42 -4.21
CA LEU A 19 1.14 2.85 -3.64
C LEU A 19 1.88 3.90 -2.80
N GLU A 20 2.02 5.12 -3.30
CA GLU A 20 2.66 6.21 -2.54
C GLU A 20 1.94 6.48 -1.23
N LEU A 21 0.61 6.49 -1.23
CA LEU A 21 -0.17 6.73 -0.01
C LEU A 21 0.04 5.61 1.02
N TYR A 22 0.08 4.36 0.58
CA TYR A 22 0.34 3.23 1.47
C TYR A 22 1.79 3.24 1.98
N LEU A 23 2.75 3.56 1.13
CA LEU A 23 4.15 3.67 1.55
C LEU A 23 4.34 4.78 2.59
N LYS A 24 3.66 5.90 2.40
CA LYS A 24 3.69 6.99 3.37
C LYS A 24 3.08 6.56 4.69
N ARG A 25 1.95 5.87 4.66
CA ARG A 25 1.30 5.36 5.87
C ARG A 25 2.18 4.35 6.58
N GLU A 26 2.80 3.43 5.84
CA GLU A 26 3.74 2.48 6.42
C GLU A 26 4.89 3.20 7.12
N ALA A 27 5.48 4.19 6.48
CA ALA A 27 6.57 4.96 7.05
C ALA A 27 6.14 5.69 8.33
N GLU A 28 4.95 6.27 8.35
CA GLU A 28 4.38 6.93 9.53
C GLU A 28 4.20 5.94 10.68
N MET A 29 3.70 4.74 10.39
CA MET A 29 3.50 3.72 11.40
C MET A 29 4.83 3.21 11.96
N LEU A 30 5.83 3.04 11.12
CA LEU A 30 7.15 2.60 11.55
C LEU A 30 7.87 3.68 12.36
N ASP A 31 7.72 4.94 11.98
CA ASP A 31 8.33 6.07 12.68
C ASP A 31 7.70 6.28 14.06
N GLY A 32 6.36 6.32 14.11
CA GLY A 32 5.63 6.47 15.37
C GLY A 32 5.58 5.21 16.21
N GLY A 33 5.78 4.07 15.59
CA GLY A 33 5.72 2.77 16.23
C GLY A 33 4.37 2.49 16.87
N VAL A 34 4.32 1.48 17.73
CA VAL A 34 3.10 1.09 18.41
C VAL A 34 2.61 2.16 19.37
N GLN A 35 3.46 3.09 19.77
CA GLN A 35 3.11 4.17 20.69
C GLN A 35 1.97 5.04 20.13
N SER A 36 1.86 5.18 18.82
CA SER A 36 0.78 5.93 18.20
C SER A 36 -0.59 5.28 18.41
N TYR A 37 -0.61 4.01 18.79
CA TYR A 37 -1.83 3.24 19.07
C TYR A 37 -2.14 3.15 20.56
N GLY A 38 -1.24 3.64 21.43
CA GLY A 38 -1.35 3.55 22.86
C GLY A 38 -0.64 2.32 23.41
N ILE A 39 -0.55 2.24 24.76
CA ILE A 39 0.13 1.16 25.45
C ILE A 39 -0.87 0.02 25.74
N GLY A 40 -0.45 -1.22 25.49
CA GLY A 40 -1.23 -2.40 25.82
C GLY A 40 -1.19 -3.45 24.73
N SER A 41 -1.43 -4.71 25.12
CA SER A 41 -1.35 -5.85 24.20
C SER A 41 -2.39 -5.79 23.09
N ARG A 42 -3.59 -5.28 23.41
CA ARG A 42 -4.66 -5.12 22.40
C ARG A 42 -4.26 -4.12 21.33
N ASN A 43 -3.64 -3.02 21.74
CA ASN A 43 -3.19 -1.97 20.81
C ASN A 43 -1.99 -2.45 19.97
N LEU A 44 -1.12 -3.25 20.55
CA LEU A 44 -0.02 -3.88 19.82
C LEU A 44 -0.55 -4.84 18.76
N ALA A 45 -1.53 -5.65 19.09
CA ALA A 45 -2.13 -6.57 18.13
C ALA A 45 -2.80 -5.81 16.98
N ARG A 46 -3.52 -4.73 17.31
CA ARG A 46 -4.15 -3.88 16.31
C ARG A 46 -3.13 -3.22 15.38
N TYR A 47 -2.05 -2.71 15.96
CA TYR A 47 -0.94 -2.12 15.19
C TYR A 47 -0.36 -3.13 14.21
N ASN A 48 -0.06 -4.35 14.68
CA ASN A 48 0.49 -5.40 13.82
C ASN A 48 -0.47 -5.81 12.72
N THR A 49 -1.76 -5.89 13.01
CA THR A 49 -2.79 -6.21 12.01
C THR A 49 -2.88 -5.12 10.94
N ASP A 50 -2.91 -3.86 11.36
CA ASP A 50 -3.00 -2.73 10.44
C ASP A 50 -1.74 -2.63 9.56
N LEU A 51 -0.56 -2.81 10.15
CA LEU A 51 0.69 -2.78 9.40
C LEU A 51 0.74 -3.94 8.40
N GLY A 52 0.30 -5.11 8.81
CA GLY A 52 0.22 -6.28 7.92
C GLY A 52 -0.70 -6.03 6.73
N SER A 53 -1.85 -5.42 6.97
CA SER A 53 -2.81 -5.08 5.91
C SER A 53 -2.21 -4.06 4.93
N ILE A 54 -1.52 -3.05 5.45
CA ILE A 54 -0.87 -2.04 4.62
C ILE A 54 0.22 -2.68 3.75
N ARG A 55 1.04 -3.55 4.33
CA ARG A 55 2.10 -4.24 3.59
C ARG A 55 1.55 -5.18 2.53
N ALA A 56 0.44 -5.85 2.82
CA ALA A 56 -0.24 -6.70 1.83
C ALA A 56 -0.75 -5.86 0.66
N ALA A 57 -1.32 -4.69 0.94
CA ALA A 57 -1.79 -3.77 -0.09
C ALA A 57 -0.64 -3.25 -0.95
N ILE A 58 0.49 -2.90 -0.33
CA ILE A 58 1.70 -2.46 -1.04
C ILE A 58 2.17 -3.56 -2.00
N LYS A 59 2.28 -4.78 -1.51
CA LYS A 59 2.73 -5.93 -2.31
C LYS A 59 1.80 -6.17 -3.50
N GLN A 60 0.49 -6.07 -3.27
CA GLN A 60 -0.50 -6.25 -4.34
C GLN A 60 -0.40 -5.14 -5.37
N LEU A 61 -0.25 -3.90 -4.95
CA LEU A 61 -0.11 -2.77 -5.87
C LEU A 61 1.17 -2.87 -6.69
N GLU A 62 2.27 -3.29 -6.08
CA GLU A 62 3.53 -3.50 -6.80
C GLU A 62 3.36 -4.59 -7.86
N ALA A 63 2.69 -5.69 -7.52
CA ALA A 63 2.41 -6.77 -8.46
C ALA A 63 1.49 -6.29 -9.60
N ASP A 64 0.47 -5.50 -9.28
CA ASP A 64 -0.44 -4.93 -10.27
C ASP A 64 0.30 -4.02 -11.26
N ILE A 65 1.20 -3.19 -10.76
CA ILE A 65 1.99 -2.29 -11.60
C ILE A 65 2.87 -3.08 -12.56
N ILE A 66 3.53 -4.11 -12.07
CA ILE A 66 4.35 -5.00 -12.91
C ILE A 66 3.49 -5.66 -13.99
N SER A 67 2.31 -6.15 -13.62
CA SER A 67 1.38 -6.77 -14.57
C SER A 67 0.93 -5.81 -15.66
N ILE A 68 0.65 -4.56 -15.31
CA ILE A 68 0.24 -3.54 -16.28
C ILE A 68 1.40 -3.23 -17.22
N HIS A 69 2.62 -3.13 -16.73
CA HIS A 69 3.81 -2.92 -17.57
C HIS A 69 4.06 -4.05 -18.56
N ALA A 70 3.63 -5.26 -18.22
CA ALA A 70 3.80 -6.42 -19.11
C ALA A 70 2.78 -6.44 -20.27
N LEU A 71 1.77 -5.59 -20.24
CA LEU A 71 0.82 -5.46 -21.33
C LEU A 71 1.43 -4.64 -22.47
#